data_97ac2a3005b72a3cca19008ecc505840
#
_entry.id   97ac2a3005b72a3cca19008ecc505840
#
_cell.length_a   1.000
_cell.length_b   1.000
_cell.length_c   1.000
_cell.angle_alpha   90.00
_cell.angle_beta   90.00
_cell.angle_gamma   90.00
#
_symmetry.space_group_name_H-M   'P 1'
#
loop_
_entity.id
_entity.type
_entity.pdbx_description
1 polymer ?
#
loop_
_entity_poly.entity_id
_entity_poly.type
_entity_poly.pdbx_seq_one_letter_code
_entity_poly.pdbx_strand_id
1 'polypeptide(L)'
;VRTSAAQRRKSSVVAEREILRFADPDPRSGIRPHALWHKYVHNVELDPMQVLKMQEMDDHPYTVDFSCRRTGKTAVKEMYNLEQLATQAYQECGIVAPRMQQSQNNLNYHLDAIKRSEILRAYIAYDSGRPQLKDTGFKFANHSIAQAYGIMSQIDGDAITIASLEETDDMPQDRLLSRFLPMLGSARRLGVDARTAEFKPAIRITGVFKGADVLASLIATGQYHQLPVVDVYLATEMGLVNADWAEQMRLQLPEDEWLRQFLGQNVQARNWIWESYVKRASALGLAASIERAQPLPGARYKRRGLVTFGYDHTGHGETPEASKSALVVCEQLGEWLTFPFVHVWPAGVSDSVLARDLVSFWDYFRPDYAIGDAYGVGMLTSVNDTLFKKGLTHINRETVNDGESNATSWSDWAFAPMRFEGMTKHVMASAVREIFHHGRAAFPYVDMLDDREPPEWLSFVRQLGNMKALPTKASYSSFKMADPKIGDDLFDAACAAVYALLTRGLADAPTTIQSRKQSRESLLAAPSGVAGLLRALATNDAAWRAAA
;
A
#
# COMPACT_ATOMS: atom_id res chain seq x y z
N VAL A 1 -45.29 24.18 11.57
CA VAL A 1 -46.17 23.94 12.72
C VAL A 1 -45.35 23.22 13.79
N ARG A 2 -45.19 23.88 14.98
CA ARG A 2 -44.49 23.24 16.11
C ARG A 2 -45.42 22.19 16.75
N THR A 3 -45.12 20.91 16.56
CA THR A 3 -45.84 19.82 17.26
C THR A 3 -45.65 19.90 18.76
N SER A 4 -46.71 19.66 19.52
CA SER A 4 -46.65 19.65 20.98
C SER A 4 -45.83 18.47 21.51
N ALA A 5 -45.31 18.55 22.73
CA ALA A 5 -44.57 17.45 23.34
C ALA A 5 -45.41 16.15 23.44
N ALA A 6 -46.71 16.27 23.69
CA ALA A 6 -47.64 15.14 23.73
C ALA A 6 -47.80 14.48 22.35
N GLN A 7 -47.89 15.27 21.26
CA GLN A 7 -47.95 14.74 19.90
C GLN A 7 -46.68 14.02 19.51
N ARG A 8 -45.50 14.58 19.86
CA ARG A 8 -44.20 13.93 19.60
C ARG A 8 -44.07 12.59 20.31
N ARG A 9 -44.44 12.53 21.58
CA ARG A 9 -44.45 11.28 22.38
C ARG A 9 -45.38 10.25 21.78
N LYS A 10 -46.57 10.63 21.32
CA LYS A 10 -47.52 9.72 20.63
C LYS A 10 -46.95 9.21 19.33
N SER A 11 -46.30 10.08 18.51
CA SER A 11 -45.63 9.67 17.26
C SER A 11 -44.48 8.72 17.52
N SER A 12 -43.67 8.94 18.55
CA SER A 12 -42.55 8.07 18.92
C SER A 12 -43.03 6.67 19.32
N VAL A 13 -44.09 6.55 20.12
CA VAL A 13 -44.67 5.24 20.52
C VAL A 13 -45.22 4.48 19.31
N VAL A 14 -45.84 5.18 18.35
CA VAL A 14 -46.30 4.55 17.10
C VAL A 14 -45.09 4.09 16.28
N ALA A 15 -44.06 4.93 16.14
CA ALA A 15 -42.84 4.58 15.40
C ALA A 15 -42.12 3.37 16.00
N GLU A 16 -42.03 3.30 17.34
CA GLU A 16 -41.44 2.15 18.03
C GLU A 16 -42.18 0.85 17.71
N ARG A 17 -43.50 0.87 17.72
CA ARG A 17 -44.31 -0.30 17.36
C ARG A 17 -44.05 -0.75 15.90
N GLU A 18 -43.93 0.20 15.00
CA GLU A 18 -43.64 -0.14 13.58
C GLU A 18 -42.22 -0.66 13.37
N ILE A 19 -41.22 -0.15 14.13
CA ILE A 19 -39.84 -0.62 14.13
C ILE A 19 -39.76 -2.06 14.65
N LEU A 20 -40.47 -2.35 15.75
CA LEU A 20 -40.44 -3.68 16.38
C LEU A 20 -41.25 -4.74 15.62
N ARG A 21 -42.04 -4.35 14.62
CA ARG A 21 -42.90 -5.27 13.87
C ARG A 21 -42.17 -6.44 13.21
N PHE A 22 -40.94 -6.22 12.76
CA PHE A 22 -40.08 -7.22 12.12
C PHE A 22 -38.73 -7.38 12.84
N ALA A 23 -38.66 -7.04 14.13
CA ALA A 23 -37.43 -7.11 14.90
C ALA A 23 -37.12 -8.52 15.43
N ASP A 24 -38.17 -9.30 15.70
CA ASP A 24 -38.04 -10.64 16.27
C ASP A 24 -37.76 -11.68 15.19
N PRO A 25 -37.00 -12.74 15.52
CA PRO A 25 -36.83 -13.88 14.63
C PRO A 25 -38.17 -14.53 14.25
N ASP A 26 -38.27 -14.97 13.01
CA ASP A 26 -39.43 -15.76 12.57
C ASP A 26 -39.52 -17.04 13.44
N PRO A 27 -40.66 -17.31 14.10
CA PRO A 27 -40.84 -18.46 14.98
C PRO A 27 -40.58 -19.82 14.33
N ARG A 28 -40.67 -19.90 12.99
CA ARG A 28 -40.49 -21.15 12.24
C ARG A 28 -39.03 -21.40 11.86
N SER A 29 -38.31 -20.35 11.47
CA SER A 29 -36.94 -20.44 11.00
C SER A 29 -35.90 -20.06 12.08
N GLY A 30 -36.31 -19.33 13.10
CA GLY A 30 -35.38 -18.74 14.07
C GLY A 30 -34.52 -17.61 13.52
N ILE A 31 -34.79 -17.16 12.29
CA ILE A 31 -33.98 -16.18 11.56
C ILE A 31 -34.68 -14.82 11.59
N ARG A 32 -33.92 -13.74 11.85
CA ARG A 32 -34.42 -12.37 11.76
C ARG A 32 -34.74 -11.99 10.31
N PRO A 33 -35.89 -11.36 10.05
CA PRO A 33 -36.31 -10.97 8.71
C PRO A 33 -35.71 -9.62 8.27
N HIS A 34 -34.37 -9.47 8.28
CA HIS A 34 -33.66 -8.22 7.95
C HIS A 34 -34.16 -7.56 6.66
N ALA A 35 -34.34 -8.33 5.59
CA ALA A 35 -34.83 -7.81 4.32
C ALA A 35 -36.21 -7.15 4.44
N LEU A 36 -37.10 -7.73 5.24
CA LEU A 36 -38.45 -7.16 5.49
C LEU A 36 -38.32 -5.91 6.37
N TRP A 37 -37.48 -5.94 7.40
CA TRP A 37 -37.27 -4.79 8.28
C TRP A 37 -36.76 -3.58 7.49
N HIS A 38 -35.69 -3.74 6.71
CA HIS A 38 -35.09 -2.66 5.93
C HIS A 38 -36.01 -2.12 4.86
N LYS A 39 -36.72 -3.00 4.16
CA LYS A 39 -37.74 -2.60 3.18
C LYS A 39 -38.89 -1.83 3.81
N TYR A 40 -39.41 -2.30 4.94
CA TYR A 40 -40.55 -1.69 5.61
C TYR A 40 -40.20 -0.38 6.32
N VAL A 41 -39.08 -0.35 7.08
CA VAL A 41 -38.76 0.80 7.93
C VAL A 41 -38.20 1.97 7.12
N HIS A 42 -37.35 1.72 6.12
CA HIS A 42 -36.73 2.81 5.36
C HIS A 42 -36.61 2.56 3.84
N ASN A 43 -37.41 1.64 3.32
CA ASN A 43 -37.57 1.35 1.91
C ASN A 43 -36.24 1.04 1.17
N VAL A 44 -35.41 0.19 1.79
CA VAL A 44 -34.17 -0.33 1.19
C VAL A 44 -34.37 -1.82 0.87
N GLU A 45 -34.09 -2.20 -0.36
CA GLU A 45 -34.03 -3.60 -0.77
C GLU A 45 -32.60 -4.11 -0.61
N LEU A 46 -32.44 -5.16 0.19
CA LEU A 46 -31.18 -5.84 0.40
C LEU A 46 -31.03 -6.98 -0.62
N ASP A 47 -29.82 -7.15 -1.15
CA ASP A 47 -29.49 -8.34 -1.93
C ASP A 47 -29.27 -9.56 -1.00
N PRO A 48 -29.34 -10.79 -1.55
CA PRO A 48 -29.20 -12.00 -0.73
C PRO A 48 -27.89 -12.09 0.06
N MET A 49 -26.78 -11.56 -0.48
CA MET A 49 -25.49 -11.57 0.20
C MET A 49 -25.49 -10.59 1.39
N GLN A 50 -26.12 -9.44 1.24
CA GLN A 50 -26.29 -8.48 2.34
C GLN A 50 -27.11 -9.09 3.47
N VAL A 51 -28.20 -9.78 3.14
CA VAL A 51 -29.03 -10.49 4.14
C VAL A 51 -28.24 -11.58 4.84
N LEU A 52 -27.49 -12.40 4.11
CA LEU A 52 -26.64 -13.43 4.68
C LEU A 52 -25.61 -12.84 5.66
N LYS A 53 -24.94 -11.75 5.30
CA LYS A 53 -23.98 -11.07 6.19
C LYS A 53 -24.66 -10.55 7.47
N MET A 54 -25.88 -10.04 7.38
CA MET A 54 -26.62 -9.57 8.58
C MET A 54 -26.98 -10.74 9.49
N GLN A 55 -27.38 -11.89 8.93
CA GLN A 55 -27.62 -13.12 9.70
C GLN A 55 -26.37 -13.61 10.42
N GLU A 56 -25.24 -13.63 9.74
CA GLU A 56 -23.94 -13.97 10.36
C GLU A 56 -23.57 -12.98 11.50
N MET A 57 -23.91 -11.71 11.35
CA MET A 57 -23.69 -10.70 12.41
C MET A 57 -24.64 -10.87 13.62
N ASP A 58 -25.80 -11.52 13.48
CA ASP A 58 -26.65 -11.90 14.61
C ASP A 58 -26.01 -12.99 15.47
N ASP A 59 -25.36 -13.97 14.84
CA ASP A 59 -24.76 -15.10 15.52
C ASP A 59 -23.37 -14.75 16.09
N HIS A 60 -22.66 -13.82 15.46
CA HIS A 60 -21.27 -13.47 15.79
C HIS A 60 -21.13 -12.00 16.20
N PRO A 61 -20.85 -11.72 17.49
CA PRO A 61 -20.71 -10.34 17.96
C PRO A 61 -19.45 -9.65 17.41
N TYR A 62 -18.40 -10.41 17.10
CA TYR A 62 -17.14 -9.90 16.54
C TYR A 62 -16.99 -10.38 15.11
N THR A 63 -17.14 -9.45 14.16
CA THR A 63 -17.13 -9.78 12.73
C THR A 63 -16.16 -8.91 11.95
N VAL A 64 -15.66 -9.47 10.84
CA VAL A 64 -14.78 -8.78 9.92
C VAL A 64 -15.19 -9.07 8.46
N ASP A 65 -15.26 -8.04 7.62
CA ASP A 65 -15.58 -8.12 6.19
C ASP A 65 -14.45 -7.57 5.34
N PHE A 66 -13.79 -8.47 4.60
CA PHE A 66 -12.70 -8.16 3.64
C PHE A 66 -13.17 -8.13 2.20
N SER A 67 -14.45 -8.11 1.93
CA SER A 67 -14.97 -8.03 0.56
C SER A 67 -14.29 -6.92 -0.23
N CYS A 68 -14.22 -7.07 -1.53
CA CYS A 68 -13.54 -6.12 -2.40
C CYS A 68 -14.15 -4.71 -2.31
N ARG A 69 -13.46 -3.73 -2.84
CA ARG A 69 -13.97 -2.35 -2.88
C ARG A 69 -15.25 -2.28 -3.69
N ARG A 70 -16.17 -1.40 -3.30
CA ARG A 70 -17.47 -1.11 -3.95
C ARG A 70 -18.53 -2.21 -3.87
N THR A 71 -18.37 -3.23 -3.02
CA THR A 71 -19.38 -4.27 -2.76
C THR A 71 -20.40 -3.88 -1.70
N GLY A 72 -20.35 -2.64 -1.18
CA GLY A 72 -21.31 -2.18 -0.19
C GLY A 72 -21.09 -2.70 1.24
N LYS A 73 -19.91 -3.29 1.57
CA LYS A 73 -19.60 -3.83 2.90
C LYS A 73 -19.86 -2.84 4.03
N THR A 74 -19.41 -1.58 3.90
CA THR A 74 -19.66 -0.52 4.87
C THR A 74 -21.15 -0.21 5.03
N ALA A 75 -21.89 -0.16 3.91
CA ALA A 75 -23.33 0.08 3.93
C ALA A 75 -24.08 -1.04 4.69
N VAL A 76 -23.75 -2.30 4.44
CA VAL A 76 -24.36 -3.47 5.12
C VAL A 76 -24.10 -3.40 6.63
N LYS A 77 -22.85 -3.17 7.03
CA LYS A 77 -22.45 -3.02 8.44
C LYS A 77 -23.24 -1.88 9.12
N GLU A 78 -23.29 -0.71 8.51
CA GLU A 78 -23.96 0.44 9.13
C GLU A 78 -25.49 0.30 9.11
N MET A 79 -26.07 -0.30 8.09
CA MET A 79 -27.51 -0.63 8.09
C MET A 79 -27.85 -1.63 9.20
N TYR A 80 -27.05 -2.68 9.39
CA TYR A 80 -27.23 -3.61 10.49
C TYR A 80 -27.11 -2.91 11.86
N ASN A 81 -26.09 -2.05 12.03
CA ASN A 81 -25.94 -1.27 13.27
C ASN A 81 -27.16 -0.35 13.51
N LEU A 82 -27.70 0.27 12.47
CA LEU A 82 -28.91 1.09 12.57
C LEU A 82 -30.13 0.28 13.02
N GLU A 83 -30.32 -0.93 12.48
CA GLU A 83 -31.35 -1.85 12.91
C GLU A 83 -31.20 -2.22 14.38
N GLN A 84 -30.00 -2.58 14.84
CA GLN A 84 -29.71 -2.88 16.24
C GLN A 84 -30.04 -1.70 17.15
N LEU A 85 -29.64 -0.48 16.78
CA LEU A 85 -29.91 0.75 17.53
C LEU A 85 -31.40 1.06 17.61
N ALA A 86 -32.16 0.77 16.56
CA ALA A 86 -33.60 1.04 16.51
C ALA A 86 -34.41 0.00 17.29
N THR A 87 -34.01 -1.27 17.24
CA THR A 87 -34.75 -2.41 17.82
C THR A 87 -34.36 -2.71 19.26
N GLN A 88 -33.12 -2.41 19.66
CA GLN A 88 -32.60 -2.67 21.01
C GLN A 88 -32.37 -1.35 21.76
N ALA A 89 -32.94 -1.25 22.95
CA ALA A 89 -32.79 -0.05 23.79
C ALA A 89 -31.39 0.05 24.42
N TYR A 90 -30.93 1.28 24.67
CA TYR A 90 -29.69 1.61 25.37
C TYR A 90 -28.41 1.13 24.66
N GLN A 91 -28.44 0.88 23.35
CA GLN A 91 -27.25 0.59 22.58
C GLN A 91 -26.46 1.88 22.29
N GLU A 92 -25.14 1.81 22.41
CA GLU A 92 -24.24 2.91 22.10
C GLU A 92 -23.24 2.48 21.03
N CYS A 93 -23.45 2.99 19.80
CA CYS A 93 -22.59 2.67 18.65
C CYS A 93 -21.54 3.76 18.44
N GLY A 94 -20.26 3.39 18.59
CA GLY A 94 -19.12 4.20 18.22
C GLY A 94 -18.63 3.87 16.82
N ILE A 95 -18.77 4.83 15.90
CA ILE A 95 -18.29 4.69 14.52
C ILE A 95 -16.92 5.33 14.42
N VAL A 96 -15.89 4.54 14.11
CA VAL A 96 -14.49 4.96 14.12
C VAL A 96 -13.79 4.62 12.83
N ALA A 97 -13.05 5.60 12.34
CA ALA A 97 -12.16 5.48 11.18
C ALA A 97 -10.85 6.25 11.46
N PRO A 98 -9.81 6.10 10.62
CA PRO A 98 -8.55 6.83 10.77
C PRO A 98 -8.72 8.35 10.86
N ARG A 99 -9.70 8.89 10.11
CA ARG A 99 -10.03 10.33 10.10
C ARG A 99 -11.48 10.55 10.45
N MET A 100 -11.77 11.62 11.19
CA MET A 100 -13.14 12.02 11.59
C MET A 100 -14.10 12.11 10.38
N GLN A 101 -13.64 12.66 9.26
CA GLN A 101 -14.45 12.75 8.05
C GLN A 101 -14.90 11.37 7.51
N GLN A 102 -14.04 10.35 7.62
CA GLN A 102 -14.41 8.99 7.22
C GLN A 102 -15.46 8.40 8.16
N SER A 103 -15.33 8.62 9.47
CA SER A 103 -16.35 8.21 10.45
C SER A 103 -17.69 8.90 10.21
N GLN A 104 -17.68 10.18 9.86
CA GLN A 104 -18.88 10.93 9.47
C GLN A 104 -19.51 10.37 8.18
N ASN A 105 -18.69 10.00 7.20
CA ASN A 105 -19.18 9.38 5.97
C ASN A 105 -19.88 8.04 6.25
N ASN A 106 -19.40 7.26 7.21
CA ASN A 106 -20.06 6.03 7.66
C ASN A 106 -21.36 6.33 8.40
N LEU A 107 -21.35 7.31 9.31
CA LEU A 107 -22.54 7.76 9.99
C LEU A 107 -23.62 8.28 9.03
N ASN A 108 -23.25 8.82 7.88
CA ASN A 108 -24.20 9.30 6.87
C ASN A 108 -25.12 8.20 6.36
N TYR A 109 -24.73 6.92 6.36
CA TYR A 109 -25.65 5.81 6.06
C TYR A 109 -26.85 5.80 7.01
N HIS A 110 -26.61 6.02 8.31
CA HIS A 110 -27.66 6.14 9.31
C HIS A 110 -28.49 7.41 9.12
N LEU A 111 -27.82 8.56 8.98
CA LEU A 111 -28.49 9.86 8.85
C LEU A 111 -29.37 9.93 7.60
N ASP A 112 -28.92 9.36 6.49
CA ASP A 112 -29.70 9.33 5.26
C ASP A 112 -30.90 8.37 5.35
N ALA A 113 -30.75 7.24 6.04
CA ALA A 113 -31.87 6.36 6.33
C ALA A 113 -32.91 7.06 7.21
N ILE A 114 -32.46 7.75 8.28
CA ILE A 114 -33.33 8.52 9.17
C ILE A 114 -34.05 9.65 8.39
N LYS A 115 -33.34 10.40 7.57
CA LYS A 115 -33.93 11.50 6.77
C LYS A 115 -34.97 11.02 5.77
N ARG A 116 -34.81 9.83 5.20
CA ARG A 116 -35.74 9.25 4.22
C ARG A 116 -36.95 8.56 4.86
N SER A 117 -36.80 7.98 6.03
CA SER A 117 -37.82 7.22 6.74
C SER A 117 -38.68 8.11 7.64
N GLU A 118 -40.00 8.10 7.46
CA GLU A 118 -40.92 8.77 8.38
C GLU A 118 -40.93 8.08 9.75
N ILE A 119 -40.81 6.75 9.77
CA ILE A 119 -40.77 5.94 10.98
C ILE A 119 -39.55 6.30 11.82
N LEU A 120 -38.35 6.25 11.22
CA LEU A 120 -37.10 6.57 11.94
C LEU A 120 -37.03 8.04 12.37
N ARG A 121 -37.50 8.98 11.55
CA ARG A 121 -37.60 10.41 11.96
C ARG A 121 -38.51 10.61 13.17
N ALA A 122 -39.65 9.93 13.21
CA ALA A 122 -40.57 10.02 14.34
C ALA A 122 -39.99 9.38 15.63
N TYR A 123 -39.01 8.50 15.49
CA TYR A 123 -38.33 7.80 16.57
C TYR A 123 -37.12 8.56 17.15
N ILE A 124 -36.68 9.66 16.55
CA ILE A 124 -35.61 10.49 17.08
C ILE A 124 -36.02 11.09 18.44
N ALA A 125 -35.10 10.99 19.41
CA ALA A 125 -35.26 11.63 20.72
C ALA A 125 -35.27 13.15 20.61
N TYR A 126 -35.97 13.81 21.55
CA TYR A 126 -36.01 15.25 21.67
C TYR A 126 -35.49 15.68 23.04
N ASP A 127 -34.63 16.68 23.07
CA ASP A 127 -34.22 17.36 24.29
C ASP A 127 -34.57 18.84 24.18
N SER A 128 -35.28 19.35 25.21
CA SER A 128 -35.71 20.76 25.26
C SER A 128 -36.37 21.23 23.94
N GLY A 129 -37.16 20.34 23.30
CA GLY A 129 -37.87 20.61 22.05
C GLY A 129 -37.02 20.55 20.77
N ARG A 130 -35.75 20.20 20.85
CA ARG A 130 -34.85 20.03 19.72
C ARG A 130 -34.60 18.55 19.43
N PRO A 131 -34.64 18.12 18.16
CA PRO A 131 -34.29 16.74 17.81
C PRO A 131 -32.82 16.48 18.13
N GLN A 132 -32.52 15.34 18.70
CA GLN A 132 -31.16 14.85 18.95
C GLN A 132 -30.62 14.19 17.67
N LEU A 133 -30.43 14.98 16.63
CA LEU A 133 -29.91 14.60 15.32
C LEU A 133 -28.90 15.65 14.88
N LYS A 134 -27.62 15.26 14.77
CA LYS A 134 -26.47 16.10 14.40
C LYS A 134 -25.64 15.39 13.33
N ASP A 135 -24.77 16.11 12.66
CA ASP A 135 -23.87 15.53 11.66
C ASP A 135 -22.80 14.59 12.29
N THR A 136 -22.64 14.62 13.60
CA THR A 136 -21.70 13.78 14.36
C THR A 136 -22.35 12.65 15.11
N GLY A 137 -23.69 12.58 15.17
CA GLY A 137 -24.41 11.55 15.90
C GLY A 137 -25.89 11.81 16.07
N PHE A 138 -26.60 10.80 16.55
CA PHE A 138 -28.03 10.90 16.83
C PHE A 138 -28.40 10.05 18.06
N LYS A 139 -29.61 10.31 18.59
CA LYS A 139 -30.21 9.54 19.68
C LYS A 139 -31.64 9.15 19.32
N PHE A 140 -31.98 7.88 19.54
CA PHE A 140 -33.35 7.38 19.44
C PHE A 140 -34.12 7.50 20.77
N ALA A 141 -35.46 7.38 20.70
CA ALA A 141 -36.34 7.44 21.84
C ALA A 141 -36.15 6.27 22.83
N ASN A 142 -35.65 5.12 22.38
CA ASN A 142 -35.24 3.98 23.19
C ASN A 142 -33.87 4.17 23.89
N HIS A 143 -33.34 5.40 23.89
CA HIS A 143 -32.07 5.79 24.48
C HIS A 143 -30.82 5.32 23.76
N SER A 144 -30.95 4.62 22.63
CA SER A 144 -29.80 4.22 21.82
C SER A 144 -29.17 5.42 21.10
N ILE A 145 -27.83 5.39 20.96
CA ILE A 145 -27.02 6.50 20.46
C ILE A 145 -26.06 5.98 19.39
N ALA A 146 -25.88 6.71 18.30
CA ALA A 146 -24.73 6.56 17.41
C ALA A 146 -23.90 7.83 17.40
N GLN A 147 -22.58 7.68 17.41
CA GLN A 147 -21.64 8.80 17.37
C GLN A 147 -20.41 8.47 16.56
N ALA A 148 -19.98 9.42 15.72
CA ALA A 148 -18.75 9.33 14.96
C ALA A 148 -17.55 9.84 15.77
N TYR A 149 -16.43 9.12 15.71
CA TYR A 149 -15.17 9.48 16.38
C TYR A 149 -14.00 9.42 15.38
N GLY A 150 -13.08 10.35 15.48
CA GLY A 150 -11.78 10.20 14.85
C GLY A 150 -10.82 9.51 15.82
N ILE A 151 -10.15 8.43 15.40
CA ILE A 151 -9.22 7.69 16.28
C ILE A 151 -8.12 8.58 16.88
N MET A 152 -7.75 9.65 16.19
CA MET A 152 -6.74 10.63 16.65
C MET A 152 -7.30 11.67 17.61
N SER A 153 -8.64 11.77 17.77
CA SER A 153 -9.28 12.69 18.69
C SER A 153 -9.18 12.18 20.13
N GLN A 154 -9.55 13.03 21.11
CA GLN A 154 -9.70 12.61 22.48
C GLN A 154 -11.01 11.82 22.61
N ILE A 155 -10.91 10.50 22.77
CA ILE A 155 -12.05 9.56 22.76
C ILE A 155 -12.41 9.09 24.18
N ASP A 156 -11.67 9.53 25.18
CA ASP A 156 -11.77 9.01 26.55
C ASP A 156 -13.11 9.37 27.22
N GLY A 157 -13.76 8.39 27.84
CA GLY A 157 -14.87 8.60 28.77
C GLY A 157 -16.28 8.27 28.28
N ASP A 158 -16.47 7.90 27.01
CA ASP A 158 -17.74 7.39 26.51
C ASP A 158 -17.89 5.89 26.75
N ALA A 159 -19.13 5.42 26.95
CA ALA A 159 -19.46 4.00 26.97
C ALA A 159 -19.87 3.57 25.56
N ILE A 160 -19.45 2.39 25.12
CA ILE A 160 -19.78 1.84 23.80
C ILE A 160 -20.22 0.39 23.96
N THR A 161 -21.31 0.00 23.31
CA THR A 161 -21.76 -1.39 23.23
C THR A 161 -21.47 -1.98 21.83
N ILE A 162 -21.39 -1.15 20.80
CA ILE A 162 -21.10 -1.53 19.41
C ILE A 162 -19.95 -0.67 18.91
N ALA A 163 -18.82 -1.30 18.55
CA ALA A 163 -17.73 -0.66 17.85
C ALA A 163 -17.85 -0.93 16.35
N SER A 164 -18.10 0.11 15.57
CA SER A 164 -18.07 0.07 14.10
C SER A 164 -16.75 0.62 13.60
N LEU A 165 -15.85 -0.24 13.13
CA LEU A 165 -14.51 0.11 12.71
C LEU A 165 -14.38 0.06 11.18
N GLU A 166 -13.75 1.09 10.60
CA GLU A 166 -13.47 1.20 9.17
C GLU A 166 -11.99 1.43 8.93
N GLU A 167 -11.42 0.73 7.95
CA GLU A 167 -10.01 0.85 7.54
C GLU A 167 -9.03 0.70 8.74
N THR A 168 -9.20 -0.36 9.52
CA THR A 168 -8.50 -0.60 10.79
C THR A 168 -6.98 -0.65 10.64
N ASP A 169 -6.46 -1.13 9.49
CA ASP A 169 -5.02 -1.15 9.21
C ASP A 169 -4.38 0.25 9.09
N ASP A 170 -5.17 1.29 8.88
CA ASP A 170 -4.69 2.68 8.89
C ASP A 170 -4.76 3.34 10.28
N MET A 171 -5.25 2.62 11.29
CA MET A 171 -5.37 3.15 12.64
C MET A 171 -4.09 2.90 13.46
N PRO A 172 -3.64 3.87 14.28
CA PRO A 172 -2.59 3.60 15.26
C PRO A 172 -3.03 2.53 16.25
N GLN A 173 -2.26 1.43 16.32
CA GLN A 173 -2.59 0.27 17.13
C GLN A 173 -2.75 0.59 18.62
N ASP A 174 -1.86 1.42 19.16
CA ASP A 174 -1.88 1.87 20.55
C ASP A 174 -3.19 2.58 20.89
N ARG A 175 -3.70 3.44 20.00
CA ARG A 175 -4.96 4.15 20.22
C ARG A 175 -6.18 3.26 20.11
N LEU A 176 -6.17 2.36 19.14
CA LEU A 176 -7.26 1.41 18.98
C LEU A 176 -7.37 0.45 20.17
N LEU A 177 -6.25 -0.21 20.53
CA LEU A 177 -6.25 -1.26 21.56
C LEU A 177 -6.26 -0.72 23.00
N SER A 178 -5.58 0.40 23.27
CA SER A 178 -5.45 0.90 24.64
C SER A 178 -6.46 1.98 25.04
N ARG A 179 -7.12 2.62 24.07
CA ARG A 179 -8.09 3.68 24.35
C ARG A 179 -9.50 3.36 23.88
N PHE A 180 -9.68 2.99 22.60
CA PHE A 180 -11.02 2.83 22.04
C PHE A 180 -11.67 1.50 22.43
N LEU A 181 -11.00 0.37 22.21
CA LEU A 181 -11.60 -0.95 22.55
C LEU A 181 -11.92 -1.13 24.04
N PRO A 182 -11.17 -0.57 25.01
CA PRO A 182 -11.56 -0.64 26.42
C PRO A 182 -12.86 0.08 26.78
N MET A 183 -13.37 0.98 25.91
CA MET A 183 -14.69 1.61 26.10
C MET A 183 -15.85 0.63 25.88
N LEU A 184 -15.59 -0.51 25.23
CA LEU A 184 -16.57 -1.57 25.03
C LEU A 184 -16.88 -2.30 26.33
N GLY A 185 -18.14 -2.68 26.49
CA GLY A 185 -18.59 -3.45 27.66
C GLY A 185 -19.06 -2.63 28.85
N SER A 186 -19.01 -1.29 28.76
CA SER A 186 -19.60 -0.42 29.74
C SER A 186 -20.80 0.32 29.15
N ALA A 187 -22.02 -0.17 29.39
CA ALA A 187 -23.21 0.63 29.15
C ALA A 187 -23.33 1.74 30.19
N ARG A 188 -23.80 2.92 29.76
CA ARG A 188 -24.12 4.00 30.73
C ARG A 188 -25.18 3.51 31.71
N ARG A 189 -24.83 3.43 32.98
CA ARG A 189 -25.78 3.09 34.01
C ARG A 189 -26.70 4.28 34.25
N LEU A 190 -27.84 4.26 33.60
CA LEU A 190 -28.91 5.25 33.83
C LEU A 190 -30.05 4.61 34.65
N GLY A 191 -29.75 4.26 35.90
CA GLY A 191 -30.75 3.69 36.81
C GLY A 191 -30.83 2.16 36.80
N VAL A 192 -31.92 1.62 37.36
CA VAL A 192 -32.10 0.17 37.60
C VAL A 192 -32.29 -0.63 36.32
N ASP A 193 -32.73 0.01 35.22
CA ASP A 193 -33.08 -0.65 33.97
C ASP A 193 -31.89 -0.85 33.02
N ALA A 194 -30.78 -0.15 33.26
CA ALA A 194 -29.55 -0.31 32.47
C ALA A 194 -28.66 -1.41 33.07
N ARG A 195 -28.99 -2.66 32.77
CA ARG A 195 -28.22 -3.83 33.23
C ARG A 195 -27.13 -4.15 32.24
N THR A 196 -25.92 -3.71 32.53
CA THR A 196 -24.74 -3.95 31.69
C THR A 196 -24.47 -5.43 31.43
N ALA A 197 -24.88 -6.34 32.32
CA ALA A 197 -24.67 -7.79 32.14
C ALA A 197 -25.49 -8.41 30.99
N GLU A 198 -26.48 -7.71 30.48
CA GLU A 198 -27.32 -8.18 29.36
C GLU A 198 -26.76 -7.73 28.00
N PHE A 199 -25.84 -6.77 27.96
CA PHE A 199 -25.23 -6.32 26.72
C PHE A 199 -24.04 -7.20 26.33
N LYS A 200 -24.11 -7.77 25.15
CA LYS A 200 -22.96 -8.41 24.52
C LYS A 200 -22.23 -7.36 23.69
N PRO A 201 -21.00 -6.96 24.08
CA PRO A 201 -20.22 -6.03 23.26
C PRO A 201 -20.06 -6.58 21.84
N ALA A 202 -20.19 -5.71 20.86
CA ALA A 202 -20.03 -6.11 19.46
C ALA A 202 -18.94 -5.27 18.79
N ILE A 203 -18.10 -5.93 17.98
CA ILE A 203 -17.07 -5.28 17.16
C ILE A 203 -17.31 -5.67 15.71
N ARG A 204 -17.52 -4.70 14.85
CA ARG A 204 -17.75 -4.90 13.44
C ARG A 204 -16.71 -4.15 12.62
N ILE A 205 -15.88 -4.88 11.93
CA ILE A 205 -14.75 -4.36 11.17
C ILE A 205 -15.06 -4.49 9.68
N THR A 206 -14.89 -3.40 8.93
CA THR A 206 -14.84 -3.43 7.47
C THR A 206 -13.54 -2.76 7.01
N GLY A 207 -12.91 -3.33 6.02
CA GLY A 207 -11.65 -2.81 5.50
C GLY A 207 -11.05 -3.71 4.43
N VAL A 208 -9.83 -3.41 4.10
CA VAL A 208 -8.95 -4.26 3.29
C VAL A 208 -7.61 -4.37 4.01
N PHE A 209 -6.91 -5.46 3.80
CA PHE A 209 -5.54 -5.59 4.30
C PHE A 209 -4.64 -4.57 3.60
N LYS A 210 -3.86 -3.82 4.37
CA LYS A 210 -2.88 -2.84 3.85
C LYS A 210 -1.44 -3.20 4.18
N GLY A 211 -1.25 -4.39 4.78
CA GLY A 211 0.05 -4.86 5.20
C GLY A 211 0.53 -4.24 6.52
N ALA A 212 -0.32 -3.48 7.21
CA ALA A 212 -0.14 -3.18 8.62
C ALA A 212 -0.60 -4.38 9.45
N ASP A 213 0.06 -4.64 10.57
CA ASP A 213 -0.20 -5.85 11.35
C ASP A 213 -1.42 -5.74 12.30
N VAL A 214 -2.13 -4.60 12.31
CA VAL A 214 -3.21 -4.33 13.28
C VAL A 214 -4.37 -5.28 13.05
N LEU A 215 -4.89 -5.34 11.82
CA LEU A 215 -6.02 -6.19 11.48
C LEU A 215 -5.64 -7.67 11.54
N ALA A 216 -4.46 -8.02 11.05
CA ALA A 216 -3.94 -9.38 11.12
C ALA A 216 -3.78 -9.86 12.56
N SER A 217 -3.30 -9.02 13.48
CA SER A 217 -3.16 -9.35 14.90
C SER A 217 -4.51 -9.51 15.60
N LEU A 218 -5.51 -8.71 15.27
CA LEU A 218 -6.87 -8.87 15.80
C LEU A 218 -7.48 -10.21 15.36
N ILE A 219 -7.35 -10.56 14.08
CA ILE A 219 -7.87 -11.83 13.53
C ILE A 219 -7.14 -13.04 14.14
N ALA A 220 -5.83 -12.93 14.34
CA ALA A 220 -5.01 -13.99 14.94
C ALA A 220 -5.46 -14.37 16.37
N THR A 221 -6.25 -13.53 17.06
CA THR A 221 -6.86 -13.87 18.34
C THR A 221 -7.90 -14.99 18.24
N GLY A 222 -8.38 -15.31 17.03
CA GLY A 222 -9.44 -16.29 16.80
C GLY A 222 -10.84 -15.88 17.27
N GLN A 223 -11.00 -14.63 17.74
CA GLN A 223 -12.29 -14.15 18.27
C GLN A 223 -13.21 -13.56 17.19
N TYR A 224 -12.64 -13.22 16.02
CA TYR A 224 -13.35 -12.54 14.94
C TYR A 224 -13.84 -13.52 13.89
N HIS A 225 -15.15 -13.54 13.67
CA HIS A 225 -15.77 -14.28 12.60
C HIS A 225 -15.62 -13.52 11.27
N GLN A 226 -15.12 -14.21 10.26
CA GLN A 226 -15.01 -13.65 8.91
C GLN A 226 -16.34 -13.80 8.18
N LEU A 227 -16.94 -12.69 7.81
CA LEU A 227 -18.15 -12.69 6.99
C LEU A 227 -17.86 -13.22 5.57
N PRO A 228 -18.88 -13.73 4.85
CA PRO A 228 -18.73 -14.16 3.48
C PRO A 228 -18.10 -13.09 2.61
N VAL A 229 -16.95 -13.43 1.99
CA VAL A 229 -16.18 -12.49 1.19
C VAL A 229 -16.76 -12.41 -0.22
N VAL A 230 -17.11 -11.22 -0.64
CA VAL A 230 -17.43 -10.92 -2.04
C VAL A 230 -16.14 -10.38 -2.68
N ASP A 231 -15.43 -11.24 -3.40
CA ASP A 231 -14.27 -10.83 -4.19
C ASP A 231 -14.69 -10.11 -5.47
N VAL A 232 -13.73 -9.66 -6.27
CA VAL A 232 -14.02 -8.91 -7.50
C VAL A 232 -14.73 -9.77 -8.56
N TYR A 233 -14.46 -11.07 -8.60
CA TYR A 233 -15.07 -11.96 -9.59
C TYR A 233 -16.55 -12.16 -9.27
N LEU A 234 -16.85 -12.50 -8.01
CA LEU A 234 -18.23 -12.60 -7.54
C LEU A 234 -18.96 -11.25 -7.63
N ALA A 235 -18.29 -10.14 -7.27
CA ALA A 235 -18.87 -8.80 -7.40
C ALA A 235 -19.20 -8.43 -8.85
N THR A 236 -18.39 -8.88 -9.81
CA THR A 236 -18.65 -8.69 -11.26
C THR A 236 -19.82 -9.55 -11.71
N GLU A 237 -19.89 -10.80 -11.29
CA GLU A 237 -21.01 -11.70 -11.58
C GLU A 237 -22.33 -11.18 -11.01
N MET A 238 -22.30 -10.60 -9.80
CA MET A 238 -23.45 -9.95 -9.18
C MET A 238 -23.82 -8.59 -9.81
N GLY A 239 -23.03 -8.08 -10.76
CA GLY A 239 -23.25 -6.76 -11.37
C GLY A 239 -22.92 -5.56 -10.47
N LEU A 240 -22.21 -5.77 -9.35
CA LEU A 240 -21.81 -4.71 -8.41
C LEU A 240 -20.57 -3.94 -8.91
N VAL A 241 -19.73 -4.61 -9.70
CA VAL A 241 -18.48 -4.06 -10.24
C VAL A 241 -18.45 -4.27 -11.76
N ASN A 242 -18.01 -3.26 -12.50
CA ASN A 242 -17.84 -3.37 -13.95
C ASN A 242 -16.61 -4.23 -14.28
N ALA A 243 -16.77 -5.22 -15.17
CA ALA A 243 -15.72 -6.18 -15.54
C ALA A 243 -14.52 -5.51 -16.21
N ASP A 244 -14.74 -4.57 -17.14
CA ASP A 244 -13.66 -3.87 -17.84
C ASP A 244 -12.84 -3.01 -16.87
N TRP A 245 -13.51 -2.36 -15.91
CA TRP A 245 -12.83 -1.61 -14.85
C TRP A 245 -12.01 -2.53 -13.95
N ALA A 246 -12.54 -3.69 -13.58
CA ALA A 246 -11.81 -4.66 -12.76
C ALA A 246 -10.54 -5.14 -13.47
N GLU A 247 -10.62 -5.46 -14.77
CA GLU A 247 -9.45 -5.87 -15.54
C GLU A 247 -8.43 -4.74 -15.72
N GLN A 248 -8.88 -3.49 -15.93
CA GLN A 248 -7.99 -2.34 -15.94
C GLN A 248 -7.24 -2.17 -14.62
N MET A 249 -7.92 -2.34 -13.49
CA MET A 249 -7.29 -2.27 -12.17
C MET A 249 -6.29 -3.41 -11.96
N ARG A 250 -6.60 -4.62 -12.43
CA ARG A 250 -5.69 -5.76 -12.39
C ARG A 250 -4.37 -5.49 -13.12
N LEU A 251 -4.45 -4.83 -14.27
CA LEU A 251 -3.28 -4.47 -15.08
C LEU A 251 -2.47 -3.31 -14.49
N GLN A 252 -3.10 -2.44 -13.70
CA GLN A 252 -2.47 -1.24 -13.14
C GLN A 252 -1.90 -1.45 -11.74
N LEU A 253 -2.49 -2.34 -10.95
CA LEU A 253 -2.09 -2.55 -9.58
C LEU A 253 -0.98 -3.59 -9.46
N PRO A 254 -0.05 -3.42 -8.52
CA PRO A 254 0.83 -4.49 -8.09
C PRO A 254 0.01 -5.71 -7.63
N GLU A 255 0.54 -6.90 -7.84
CA GLU A 255 -0.18 -8.14 -7.55
C GLU A 255 -0.62 -8.25 -6.08
N ASP A 256 0.23 -7.83 -5.13
CA ASP A 256 -0.09 -7.83 -3.70
C ASP A 256 -1.22 -6.87 -3.34
N GLU A 257 -1.30 -5.71 -4.00
CA GLU A 257 -2.43 -4.78 -3.85
C GLU A 257 -3.71 -5.34 -4.46
N TRP A 258 -3.60 -6.01 -5.61
CA TRP A 258 -4.73 -6.71 -6.22
C TRP A 258 -5.29 -7.79 -5.29
N LEU A 259 -4.42 -8.66 -4.76
CA LEU A 259 -4.81 -9.72 -3.84
C LEU A 259 -5.48 -9.18 -2.57
N ARG A 260 -4.95 -8.10 -2.00
CA ARG A 260 -5.51 -7.48 -0.79
C ARG A 260 -6.83 -6.75 -1.03
N GLN A 261 -6.88 -5.90 -2.05
CA GLN A 261 -8.00 -4.97 -2.23
C GLN A 261 -9.17 -5.56 -3.01
N PHE A 262 -8.90 -6.55 -3.87
CA PHE A 262 -9.88 -7.12 -4.79
C PHE A 262 -10.22 -8.58 -4.52
N LEU A 263 -9.31 -9.35 -3.94
CA LEU A 263 -9.57 -10.74 -3.56
C LEU A 263 -9.74 -10.96 -2.06
N GLY A 264 -9.61 -9.91 -1.23
CA GLY A 264 -9.77 -10.00 0.22
C GLY A 264 -8.75 -10.93 0.90
N GLN A 265 -7.59 -11.15 0.27
CA GLN A 265 -6.58 -12.05 0.79
C GLN A 265 -5.64 -11.32 1.74
N ASN A 266 -5.38 -11.93 2.90
CA ASN A 266 -4.34 -11.46 3.81
C ASN A 266 -2.96 -11.81 3.24
N VAL A 267 -2.51 -10.99 2.33
CA VAL A 267 -1.11 -11.02 1.91
C VAL A 267 -0.37 -10.12 2.88
N GLN A 268 0.35 -10.73 3.84
CA GLN A 268 1.23 -9.99 4.74
C GLN A 268 2.13 -9.06 3.91
N ALA A 269 2.51 -7.92 4.47
CA ALA A 269 3.46 -7.01 3.83
C ALA A 269 4.71 -7.82 3.47
N ARG A 270 4.73 -8.30 2.24
CA ARG A 270 5.88 -9.02 1.71
C ARG A 270 7.00 -8.01 1.50
N ASN A 271 8.18 -8.51 1.36
CA ASN A 271 9.32 -7.69 0.98
C ASN A 271 8.99 -6.88 -0.29
N TRP A 272 9.59 -5.72 -0.43
CA TRP A 272 9.32 -4.77 -1.54
C TRP A 272 9.44 -5.42 -2.91
N ILE A 273 10.46 -6.30 -3.09
CA ILE A 273 10.56 -7.24 -4.19
C ILE A 273 10.33 -8.63 -3.59
N TRP A 274 9.39 -9.39 -4.13
CA TRP A 274 9.13 -10.71 -3.59
C TRP A 274 10.28 -11.67 -3.88
N GLU A 275 10.62 -12.49 -2.92
CA GLU A 275 11.71 -13.46 -3.05
C GLU A 275 11.54 -14.37 -4.28
N SER A 276 10.31 -14.74 -4.62
CA SER A 276 10.00 -15.51 -5.83
C SER A 276 10.42 -14.80 -7.12
N TYR A 277 10.30 -13.47 -7.19
CA TYR A 277 10.72 -12.70 -8.35
C TYR A 277 12.24 -12.53 -8.41
N VAL A 278 12.89 -12.43 -7.26
CA VAL A 278 14.36 -12.43 -7.18
C VAL A 278 14.91 -13.78 -7.64
N LYS A 279 14.34 -14.90 -7.17
CA LYS A 279 14.69 -16.26 -7.64
C LYS A 279 14.44 -16.45 -9.14
N ARG A 280 13.31 -15.94 -9.63
CA ARG A 280 13.00 -15.95 -11.06
C ARG A 280 14.05 -15.19 -11.88
N ALA A 281 14.47 -14.01 -11.45
CA ALA A 281 15.48 -13.23 -12.14
C ALA A 281 16.84 -13.95 -12.21
N SER A 282 17.23 -14.67 -11.16
CA SER A 282 18.42 -15.54 -11.14
C SER A 282 18.28 -16.72 -12.11
N ALA A 283 17.14 -17.40 -12.10
CA ALA A 283 16.87 -18.51 -13.03
C ALA A 283 16.85 -18.06 -14.49
N LEU A 284 16.29 -16.88 -14.78
CA LEU A 284 16.32 -16.27 -16.11
C LEU A 284 17.73 -15.92 -16.54
N GLY A 285 18.57 -15.43 -15.63
CA GLY A 285 19.98 -15.19 -15.91
C GLY A 285 20.73 -16.46 -16.32
N LEU A 286 20.45 -17.58 -15.66
CA LEU A 286 20.98 -18.89 -16.05
C LEU A 286 20.51 -19.31 -17.46
N ALA A 287 19.21 -19.21 -17.71
CA ALA A 287 18.62 -19.58 -19.00
C ALA A 287 19.14 -18.71 -20.17
N ALA A 288 19.38 -17.42 -19.90
CA ALA A 288 19.91 -16.46 -20.87
C ALA A 288 21.45 -16.44 -20.93
N SER A 289 22.14 -17.30 -20.19
CA SER A 289 23.60 -17.37 -20.07
C SER A 289 24.22 -16.01 -19.73
N ILE A 290 23.64 -15.33 -18.73
CA ILE A 290 24.19 -14.08 -18.21
C ILE A 290 25.37 -14.44 -17.31
N GLU A 291 26.57 -14.04 -17.76
CA GLU A 291 27.81 -14.29 -17.02
C GLU A 291 28.15 -13.13 -16.08
N ARG A 292 28.88 -13.45 -15.02
CA ARG A 292 29.48 -12.46 -14.12
C ARG A 292 30.65 -11.78 -14.83
N ALA A 293 30.56 -10.45 -14.94
CA ALA A 293 31.69 -9.69 -15.47
C ALA A 293 32.87 -9.76 -14.48
N GLN A 294 34.05 -9.89 -15.04
CA GLN A 294 35.31 -9.92 -14.28
C GLN A 294 36.21 -8.78 -14.78
N PRO A 295 36.20 -7.63 -14.10
CA PRO A 295 37.05 -6.50 -14.48
C PRO A 295 38.54 -6.88 -14.34
N LEU A 296 39.23 -6.98 -15.46
CA LEU A 296 40.66 -7.25 -15.53
C LEU A 296 41.38 -6.03 -16.11
N PRO A 297 42.59 -5.68 -15.62
CA PRO A 297 43.38 -4.59 -16.16
C PRO A 297 43.63 -4.74 -17.67
N GLY A 298 43.32 -3.70 -18.44
CA GLY A 298 43.52 -3.68 -19.90
C GLY A 298 42.43 -4.42 -20.70
N ALA A 299 41.53 -5.15 -20.05
CA ALA A 299 40.37 -5.73 -20.72
C ALA A 299 39.22 -4.72 -20.84
N ARG A 300 38.24 -5.02 -21.70
CA ARG A 300 37.01 -4.24 -21.83
C ARG A 300 35.81 -5.17 -21.81
N TYR A 301 34.78 -4.69 -21.15
CA TYR A 301 33.49 -5.38 -21.12
C TYR A 301 32.87 -5.42 -22.51
N LYS A 302 32.43 -6.61 -22.92
CA LYS A 302 31.75 -6.78 -24.19
C LYS A 302 30.28 -6.43 -24.02
N ARG A 303 29.98 -5.13 -24.00
CA ARG A 303 28.62 -4.61 -23.86
C ARG A 303 27.74 -5.04 -25.04
N ARG A 304 26.47 -5.28 -24.75
CA ARG A 304 25.43 -5.67 -25.72
C ARG A 304 24.33 -4.62 -25.83
N GLY A 305 24.28 -3.67 -24.89
CA GLY A 305 23.30 -2.59 -24.84
C GLY A 305 23.81 -1.39 -24.07
N LEU A 306 22.88 -0.56 -23.59
CA LEU A 306 23.20 0.57 -22.72
C LEU A 306 23.64 0.05 -21.34
N VAL A 307 24.75 0.58 -20.86
CA VAL A 307 25.33 0.21 -19.58
C VAL A 307 25.23 1.40 -18.62
N THR A 308 24.77 1.15 -17.40
CA THR A 308 24.68 2.17 -16.36
C THR A 308 25.32 1.70 -15.05
N PHE A 309 25.80 2.67 -14.28
CA PHE A 309 26.31 2.48 -12.95
C PHE A 309 25.37 3.08 -11.92
N GLY A 310 25.17 2.39 -10.80
CA GLY A 310 24.62 2.93 -9.57
C GLY A 310 25.63 2.74 -8.44
N TYR A 311 25.98 3.81 -7.78
CA TYR A 311 26.94 3.82 -6.70
C TYR A 311 26.32 4.38 -5.43
N ASP A 312 26.34 3.58 -4.39
CA ASP A 312 25.96 3.99 -3.03
C ASP A 312 27.22 4.29 -2.21
N HIS A 313 27.25 5.49 -1.62
CA HIS A 313 28.38 5.96 -0.83
C HIS A 313 28.04 6.01 0.65
N THR A 314 28.89 5.43 1.47
CA THR A 314 28.69 5.44 2.91
C THR A 314 29.78 6.22 3.63
N GLY A 315 29.46 6.69 4.85
CA GLY A 315 30.42 7.34 5.73
C GLY A 315 31.52 6.39 6.21
N HIS A 316 32.58 6.95 6.76
CA HIS A 316 33.79 6.26 7.21
C HIS A 316 33.59 5.49 8.53
N GLY A 317 32.56 4.66 8.65
CA GLY A 317 32.40 3.78 9.81
C GLY A 317 33.44 2.66 9.80
N GLU A 318 34.20 2.52 10.89
CA GLU A 318 35.28 1.52 11.02
C GLU A 318 34.77 0.15 11.52
N THR A 319 33.51 0.03 11.92
CA THR A 319 32.97 -1.24 12.44
C THR A 319 32.56 -2.17 11.29
N PRO A 320 32.74 -3.51 11.43
CA PRO A 320 32.30 -4.47 10.40
C PRO A 320 30.79 -4.39 10.05
N GLU A 321 30.00 -3.83 10.96
CA GLU A 321 28.55 -3.64 10.84
C GLU A 321 28.18 -2.28 10.23
N ALA A 322 29.19 -1.40 9.98
CA ALA A 322 28.94 -0.13 9.33
C ALA A 322 28.47 -0.36 7.88
N SER A 323 27.66 0.57 7.42
CA SER A 323 27.22 0.65 6.03
C SER A 323 28.43 0.65 5.09
N LYS A 324 28.33 0.05 3.91
CA LYS A 324 29.45 -0.19 2.99
C LYS A 324 29.19 0.51 1.67
N SER A 325 30.23 1.05 1.06
CA SER A 325 30.07 1.55 -0.31
C SER A 325 29.85 0.40 -1.28
N ALA A 326 28.93 0.58 -2.24
CA ALA A 326 28.56 -0.45 -3.18
C ALA A 326 28.42 0.11 -4.61
N LEU A 327 28.73 -0.73 -5.60
CA LEU A 327 28.55 -0.46 -7.02
C LEU A 327 27.74 -1.59 -7.65
N VAL A 328 26.72 -1.22 -8.40
CA VAL A 328 25.96 -2.14 -9.24
C VAL A 328 26.00 -1.66 -10.69
N VAL A 329 26.28 -2.58 -11.59
CA VAL A 329 26.24 -2.33 -13.04
C VAL A 329 24.97 -2.93 -13.61
N CYS A 330 24.23 -2.12 -14.35
CA CYS A 330 23.03 -2.55 -15.07
C CYS A 330 23.26 -2.42 -16.58
N GLU A 331 22.87 -3.44 -17.35
CA GLU A 331 22.92 -3.42 -18.81
C GLU A 331 21.55 -3.75 -19.40
N GLN A 332 21.12 -2.96 -20.38
CA GLN A 332 19.90 -3.21 -21.13
C GLN A 332 20.15 -4.19 -22.27
N LEU A 333 19.50 -5.34 -22.25
CA LEU A 333 19.51 -6.35 -23.31
C LEU A 333 18.13 -6.46 -23.96
N GLY A 334 17.87 -5.69 -25.02
CA GLY A 334 16.55 -5.62 -25.61
C GLY A 334 15.51 -5.19 -24.57
N GLU A 335 14.62 -6.12 -24.22
CA GLU A 335 13.57 -5.88 -23.22
C GLU A 335 14.00 -6.10 -21.78
N TRP A 336 15.18 -6.68 -21.56
CA TRP A 336 15.66 -7.09 -20.25
C TRP A 336 16.63 -6.09 -19.67
N LEU A 337 16.61 -5.96 -18.35
CA LEU A 337 17.64 -5.31 -17.57
C LEU A 337 18.45 -6.37 -16.84
N THR A 338 19.74 -6.42 -17.13
CA THR A 338 20.64 -7.40 -16.53
C THR A 338 21.61 -6.70 -15.59
N PHE A 339 22.04 -7.45 -14.58
CA PHE A 339 23.02 -6.97 -13.59
C PHE A 339 24.27 -7.84 -13.69
N PRO A 340 25.19 -7.55 -14.63
CA PRO A 340 26.37 -8.40 -14.87
C PRO A 340 27.44 -8.28 -13.79
N PHE A 341 27.41 -7.23 -12.95
CA PHE A 341 28.44 -6.97 -11.94
C PHE A 341 27.88 -6.26 -10.71
N VAL A 342 28.30 -6.72 -9.57
CA VAL A 342 28.10 -6.10 -8.25
C VAL A 342 29.42 -6.08 -7.50
N HIS A 343 29.68 -5.03 -6.73
CA HIS A 343 30.87 -4.90 -5.90
C HIS A 343 30.56 -4.16 -4.60
N VAL A 344 31.16 -4.62 -3.52
CA VAL A 344 31.03 -4.01 -2.18
C VAL A 344 32.43 -3.80 -1.62
N TRP A 345 32.75 -2.57 -1.27
CA TRP A 345 34.00 -2.29 -0.58
C TRP A 345 33.88 -2.60 0.92
N PRO A 346 34.95 -3.07 1.56
CA PRO A 346 34.97 -3.19 3.02
C PRO A 346 34.66 -1.84 3.71
N ALA A 347 34.10 -1.88 4.92
CA ALA A 347 33.91 -0.66 5.71
C ALA A 347 35.26 0.03 5.98
N GLY A 348 35.28 1.37 6.03
CA GLY A 348 36.48 2.19 6.32
C GLY A 348 37.44 2.36 5.14
N VAL A 349 37.10 1.93 3.93
CA VAL A 349 37.92 2.20 2.75
C VAL A 349 37.97 3.69 2.45
N SER A 350 39.15 4.24 2.18
CA SER A 350 39.32 5.66 1.89
C SER A 350 38.76 6.07 0.54
N ASP A 351 38.27 7.31 0.42
CA ASP A 351 37.74 7.90 -0.82
C ASP A 351 38.73 7.82 -1.99
N SER A 352 40.04 7.88 -1.72
CA SER A 352 41.06 7.75 -2.77
C SER A 352 41.10 6.36 -3.39
N VAL A 353 40.83 5.30 -2.63
CA VAL A 353 40.72 3.93 -3.11
C VAL A 353 39.42 3.76 -3.87
N LEU A 354 38.31 4.23 -3.30
CA LEU A 354 36.99 4.20 -3.97
C LEU A 354 37.05 4.91 -5.33
N ALA A 355 37.60 6.11 -5.38
CA ALA A 355 37.74 6.89 -6.61
C ALA A 355 38.60 6.16 -7.67
N ARG A 356 39.74 5.60 -7.26
CA ARG A 356 40.61 4.83 -8.15
C ARG A 356 39.89 3.62 -8.75
N ASP A 357 39.21 2.87 -7.91
CA ASP A 357 38.52 1.65 -8.33
C ASP A 357 37.31 1.98 -9.23
N LEU A 358 36.53 3.02 -8.92
CA LEU A 358 35.45 3.51 -9.77
C LEU A 358 35.96 3.93 -11.16
N VAL A 359 37.13 4.61 -11.25
CA VAL A 359 37.75 4.97 -12.53
C VAL A 359 38.19 3.71 -13.29
N SER A 360 38.70 2.69 -12.59
CA SER A 360 39.08 1.42 -13.21
C SER A 360 37.86 0.66 -13.75
N PHE A 361 36.79 0.57 -12.98
CA PHE A 361 35.53 -0.03 -13.42
C PHE A 361 34.93 0.74 -14.59
N TRP A 362 35.00 2.08 -14.57
CA TRP A 362 34.56 2.90 -15.70
C TRP A 362 35.34 2.58 -16.98
N ASP A 363 36.67 2.45 -16.90
CA ASP A 363 37.47 2.12 -18.05
C ASP A 363 37.16 0.73 -18.63
N TYR A 364 36.82 -0.22 -17.76
CA TYR A 364 36.42 -1.57 -18.18
C TYR A 364 35.03 -1.61 -18.82
N PHE A 365 34.00 -1.04 -18.14
CA PHE A 365 32.61 -1.16 -18.57
C PHE A 365 32.18 -0.10 -19.60
N ARG A 366 32.78 1.08 -19.57
CA ARG A 366 32.41 2.24 -20.40
C ARG A 366 30.92 2.55 -20.31
N PRO A 367 30.36 2.85 -19.12
CA PRO A 367 28.95 3.10 -18.97
C PRO A 367 28.51 4.34 -19.73
N ASP A 368 27.26 4.35 -20.19
CA ASP A 368 26.63 5.48 -20.85
C ASP A 368 26.20 6.52 -19.83
N TYR A 369 25.71 6.06 -18.65
CA TYR A 369 25.25 6.91 -17.56
C TYR A 369 25.64 6.32 -16.20
N ALA A 370 25.79 7.19 -15.21
CA ALA A 370 26.03 6.78 -13.83
C ALA A 370 25.35 7.73 -12.85
N ILE A 371 24.80 7.16 -11.78
CA ILE A 371 24.28 7.89 -10.63
C ILE A 371 25.02 7.42 -9.39
N GLY A 372 25.46 8.36 -8.57
CA GLY A 372 26.05 8.08 -7.26
C GLY A 372 25.36 8.84 -6.16
N ASP A 373 25.40 8.33 -4.93
CA ASP A 373 24.84 9.02 -3.78
C ASP A 373 25.55 10.38 -3.57
N ALA A 374 24.74 11.43 -3.42
CA ALA A 374 25.19 12.80 -3.19
C ALA A 374 25.97 12.97 -1.86
N TYR A 375 25.86 12.00 -0.93
CA TYR A 375 26.68 11.99 0.28
C TYR A 375 28.17 11.93 -0.06
N GLY A 376 28.56 11.21 -1.13
CA GLY A 376 29.89 11.13 -1.66
C GLY A 376 30.26 12.18 -2.72
N VAL A 377 29.57 13.32 -2.79
CA VAL A 377 29.75 14.31 -3.88
C VAL A 377 31.19 14.79 -4.06
N GLY A 378 31.94 14.95 -2.97
CA GLY A 378 33.37 15.35 -3.04
C GLY A 378 34.23 14.31 -3.76
N MET A 379 34.08 13.06 -3.42
CA MET A 379 34.75 11.93 -4.06
C MET A 379 34.29 11.77 -5.53
N LEU A 380 32.98 11.83 -5.80
CA LEU A 380 32.43 11.77 -7.16
C LEU A 380 32.94 12.91 -8.06
N THR A 381 33.16 14.11 -7.50
CA THR A 381 33.79 15.22 -8.20
C THR A 381 35.19 14.83 -8.69
N SER A 382 36.03 14.25 -7.80
CA SER A 382 37.36 13.77 -8.13
C SER A 382 37.35 12.65 -9.20
N VAL A 383 36.38 11.77 -9.11
CA VAL A 383 36.17 10.71 -10.14
C VAL A 383 35.85 11.34 -11.50
N ASN A 384 34.89 12.26 -11.57
CA ASN A 384 34.50 12.94 -12.81
C ASN A 384 35.69 13.68 -13.45
N ASP A 385 36.47 14.43 -12.66
CA ASP A 385 37.65 15.13 -13.15
C ASP A 385 38.72 14.16 -13.68
N THR A 386 38.92 13.02 -13.01
CA THR A 386 39.85 11.99 -13.43
C THR A 386 39.41 11.32 -14.71
N LEU A 387 38.14 11.00 -14.85
CA LEU A 387 37.57 10.41 -16.06
C LEU A 387 37.75 11.33 -17.27
N PHE A 388 37.50 12.62 -17.08
CA PHE A 388 37.70 13.62 -18.12
C PHE A 388 39.19 13.74 -18.53
N LYS A 389 40.08 13.90 -17.56
CA LYS A 389 41.53 13.99 -17.80
C LYS A 389 42.13 12.77 -18.50
N LYS A 390 41.56 11.59 -18.28
CA LYS A 390 41.94 10.33 -18.97
C LYS A 390 41.25 10.13 -20.34
N GLY A 391 40.40 11.07 -20.75
CA GLY A 391 39.62 10.92 -21.98
C GLY A 391 38.60 9.77 -21.95
N LEU A 392 38.16 9.37 -20.77
CA LEU A 392 37.21 8.30 -20.57
C LEU A 392 35.77 8.78 -20.64
N THR A 393 35.56 10.08 -20.54
CA THR A 393 34.30 10.78 -20.79
C THR A 393 34.59 12.11 -21.49
N HIS A 394 33.65 12.59 -22.31
CA HIS A 394 33.69 13.91 -22.93
C HIS A 394 32.97 14.97 -22.08
N ILE A 395 32.31 14.57 -21.00
CA ILE A 395 31.56 15.44 -20.10
C ILE A 395 32.55 16.15 -19.18
N ASN A 396 32.65 17.49 -19.30
CA ASN A 396 33.50 18.33 -18.50
C ASN A 396 32.70 19.22 -17.54
N ARG A 397 33.04 19.17 -16.26
CA ARG A 397 32.43 20.00 -15.23
C ARG A 397 32.68 21.51 -15.44
N GLU A 398 33.84 21.90 -16.00
CA GLU A 398 34.20 23.30 -16.17
C GLU A 398 33.31 24.04 -17.18
N THR A 399 32.76 23.32 -18.16
CA THR A 399 31.81 23.90 -19.13
C THR A 399 30.41 24.16 -18.58
N VAL A 400 30.10 23.65 -17.39
CA VAL A 400 28.79 23.82 -16.72
C VAL A 400 28.77 25.02 -15.77
N ASN A 401 29.95 25.56 -15.41
CA ASN A 401 30.12 26.65 -14.46
C ASN A 401 30.29 28.04 -15.09
N ASP A 402 29.70 28.30 -16.23
CA ASP A 402 29.73 29.63 -16.88
C ASP A 402 28.84 30.69 -16.15
N GLY A 403 28.94 30.77 -14.84
CA GLY A 403 28.65 31.95 -14.04
C GLY A 403 27.22 32.55 -14.06
N GLU A 404 26.35 32.15 -14.96
CA GLU A 404 25.04 32.76 -15.14
C GLU A 404 23.82 31.94 -14.66
N SER A 405 23.98 30.67 -14.31
CA SER A 405 22.91 29.89 -13.71
C SER A 405 23.35 29.23 -12.40
N ASN A 406 22.72 29.59 -11.29
CA ASN A 406 22.85 28.94 -9.99
C ASN A 406 22.31 27.51 -9.93
N ALA A 407 21.97 26.93 -11.06
CA ALA A 407 21.51 25.56 -11.21
C ALA A 407 22.62 24.75 -11.91
N THR A 408 23.52 24.18 -11.15
CA THR A 408 24.38 23.08 -11.60
C THR A 408 23.45 21.95 -12.08
N SER A 409 23.36 21.79 -13.38
CA SER A 409 22.67 20.67 -13.96
C SER A 409 23.57 19.44 -13.79
N TRP A 410 23.29 18.62 -12.76
CA TRP A 410 23.96 17.35 -12.52
C TRP A 410 23.83 16.37 -13.71
N SER A 411 22.95 16.67 -14.66
CA SER A 411 22.78 15.90 -15.89
C SER A 411 24.04 15.81 -16.75
N ASP A 412 24.96 16.76 -16.59
CA ASP A 412 26.17 16.86 -17.40
C ASP A 412 27.40 16.21 -16.74
N TRP A 413 27.22 15.55 -15.61
CA TRP A 413 28.28 14.81 -14.95
C TRP A 413 28.32 13.34 -15.40
N ALA A 414 29.50 12.76 -15.53
CA ALA A 414 29.66 11.34 -15.80
C ALA A 414 29.01 10.49 -14.69
N PHE A 415 29.39 10.76 -13.42
CA PHE A 415 28.63 10.33 -12.26
C PHE A 415 27.77 11.48 -11.75
N ALA A 416 26.47 11.42 -11.95
CA ALA A 416 25.52 12.41 -11.45
C ALA A 416 25.24 12.15 -9.97
N PRO A 417 25.51 13.10 -9.05
CA PRO A 417 25.14 12.92 -7.64
C PRO A 417 23.64 13.08 -7.45
N MET A 418 23.05 12.17 -6.66
CA MET A 418 21.63 12.16 -6.35
C MET A 418 21.42 11.76 -4.89
N ARG A 419 20.48 12.38 -4.18
CA ARG A 419 20.13 12.00 -2.81
C ARG A 419 19.24 10.77 -2.79
N PHE A 420 19.67 9.72 -2.07
CA PHE A 420 18.93 8.47 -1.90
C PHE A 420 17.99 8.53 -0.70
N GLU A 421 17.13 9.56 -0.65
CA GLU A 421 16.23 9.78 0.46
C GLU A 421 14.82 10.23 -0.01
N GLY A 422 13.83 10.05 0.84
CA GLY A 422 12.48 10.56 0.65
C GLY A 422 11.81 10.08 -0.64
N MET A 423 11.21 11.01 -1.39
CA MET A 423 10.52 10.71 -2.65
C MET A 423 11.48 10.15 -3.71
N THR A 424 12.72 10.62 -3.76
CA THR A 424 13.71 10.14 -4.73
C THR A 424 13.99 8.65 -4.54
N LYS A 425 14.30 8.21 -3.31
CA LYS A 425 14.49 6.79 -2.99
C LYS A 425 13.24 5.97 -3.31
N HIS A 426 12.05 6.50 -3.04
CA HIS A 426 10.79 5.83 -3.37
C HIS A 426 10.62 5.59 -4.88
N VAL A 427 10.89 6.59 -5.70
CA VAL A 427 10.79 6.48 -7.16
C VAL A 427 11.82 5.50 -7.71
N MET A 428 13.07 5.57 -7.25
CA MET A 428 14.14 4.64 -7.64
C MET A 428 13.81 3.19 -7.27
N ALA A 429 13.39 2.95 -6.02
CA ALA A 429 13.01 1.63 -5.55
C ALA A 429 11.76 1.08 -6.26
N SER A 430 10.81 1.96 -6.63
CA SER A 430 9.64 1.57 -7.41
C SER A 430 10.02 1.12 -8.82
N ALA A 431 10.97 1.80 -9.45
CA ALA A 431 11.48 1.41 -10.77
C ALA A 431 12.09 0.00 -10.76
N VAL A 432 12.92 -0.31 -9.75
CA VAL A 432 13.49 -1.66 -9.60
C VAL A 432 12.39 -2.69 -9.34
N ARG A 433 11.46 -2.41 -8.44
CA ARG A 433 10.32 -3.30 -8.16
C ARG A 433 9.57 -3.67 -9.43
N GLU A 434 9.19 -2.68 -10.24
CA GLU A 434 8.45 -2.90 -11.49
C GLU A 434 9.19 -3.84 -12.45
N ILE A 435 10.51 -3.71 -12.58
CA ILE A 435 11.32 -4.54 -13.44
C ILE A 435 11.30 -6.01 -12.98
N PHE A 436 11.45 -6.24 -11.68
CA PHE A 436 11.41 -7.59 -11.11
C PHE A 436 10.01 -8.21 -11.20
N HIS A 437 8.96 -7.46 -10.85
CA HIS A 437 7.59 -7.93 -10.86
C HIS A 437 7.09 -8.26 -12.26
N HIS A 438 7.49 -7.48 -13.25
CA HIS A 438 7.18 -7.76 -14.66
C HIS A 438 8.11 -8.78 -15.33
N GLY A 439 9.02 -9.40 -14.55
CA GLY A 439 9.90 -10.44 -15.06
C GLY A 439 10.93 -9.97 -16.05
N ARG A 440 11.39 -8.71 -15.97
CA ARG A 440 12.37 -8.10 -16.88
C ARG A 440 13.76 -8.01 -16.28
N ALA A 441 13.93 -8.38 -15.02
CA ALA A 441 15.23 -8.46 -14.39
C ALA A 441 15.86 -9.81 -14.64
N ALA A 442 17.15 -9.82 -14.94
CA ALA A 442 17.95 -11.03 -14.97
C ALA A 442 19.37 -10.72 -14.43
N PHE A 443 19.94 -11.66 -13.71
CA PHE A 443 21.33 -11.56 -13.24
C PHE A 443 21.96 -12.95 -13.20
N PRO A 444 23.31 -13.05 -13.18
CA PRO A 444 23.99 -14.34 -13.12
C PRO A 444 23.44 -15.23 -12.03
N TYR A 445 23.27 -16.50 -12.31
CA TYR A 445 22.75 -17.46 -11.36
C TYR A 445 23.54 -17.43 -10.05
N VAL A 446 22.83 -17.41 -8.93
CA VAL A 446 23.37 -17.42 -7.57
C VAL A 446 22.75 -18.57 -6.81
N ASP A 447 23.55 -19.52 -6.40
CA ASP A 447 23.10 -20.60 -5.51
C ASP A 447 23.21 -20.15 -4.05
N MET A 448 22.06 -19.85 -3.44
CA MET A 448 22.00 -19.38 -2.04
C MET A 448 22.45 -20.41 -1.00
N LEU A 449 22.66 -21.66 -1.43
CA LEU A 449 23.08 -22.78 -0.57
C LEU A 449 24.56 -23.17 -0.80
N ASP A 450 25.23 -22.62 -1.82
CA ASP A 450 26.64 -22.89 -2.08
C ASP A 450 27.54 -21.88 -1.35
N ASP A 451 28.27 -22.34 -0.35
CA ASP A 451 29.21 -21.51 0.44
C ASP A 451 30.38 -20.94 -0.40
N ARG A 452 30.57 -21.42 -1.64
CA ARG A 452 31.62 -20.94 -2.56
C ARG A 452 31.15 -19.75 -3.41
N GLU A 453 29.87 -19.38 -3.31
CA GLU A 453 29.37 -18.19 -4.00
C GLU A 453 30.05 -16.93 -3.47
N PRO A 454 30.44 -15.97 -4.36
CA PRO A 454 31.00 -14.72 -3.92
C PRO A 454 30.06 -13.98 -2.97
N PRO A 455 30.57 -13.49 -1.83
CA PRO A 455 29.74 -12.87 -0.78
C PRO A 455 28.93 -11.68 -1.27
N GLU A 456 29.42 -10.93 -2.26
CA GLU A 456 28.72 -9.79 -2.87
C GLU A 456 27.42 -10.23 -3.57
N TRP A 457 27.44 -11.35 -4.27
CA TRP A 457 26.26 -11.89 -4.97
C TRP A 457 25.23 -12.44 -3.99
N LEU A 458 25.68 -13.14 -2.94
CA LEU A 458 24.78 -13.57 -1.86
C LEU A 458 24.15 -12.36 -1.17
N SER A 459 24.93 -11.32 -0.91
CA SER A 459 24.42 -10.07 -0.30
C SER A 459 23.43 -9.36 -1.24
N PHE A 460 23.71 -9.29 -2.53
CA PHE A 460 22.84 -8.70 -3.53
C PHE A 460 21.44 -9.36 -3.55
N VAL A 461 21.40 -10.69 -3.64
CA VAL A 461 20.15 -11.46 -3.63
C VAL A 461 19.39 -11.27 -2.32
N ARG A 462 20.11 -11.29 -1.16
CA ARG A 462 19.50 -11.08 0.16
C ARG A 462 18.93 -9.68 0.31
N GLN A 463 19.64 -8.65 -0.13
CA GLN A 463 19.17 -7.26 -0.03
C GLN A 463 17.95 -7.03 -0.91
N LEU A 464 17.94 -7.50 -2.16
CA LEU A 464 16.77 -7.42 -3.03
C LEU A 464 15.54 -8.10 -2.44
N GLY A 465 15.70 -9.28 -1.84
CA GLY A 465 14.60 -10.09 -1.32
C GLY A 465 14.15 -9.75 0.11
N ASN A 466 14.84 -8.86 0.84
CA ASN A 466 14.54 -8.54 2.25
C ASN A 466 14.19 -7.08 2.52
N MET A 467 14.09 -6.23 1.49
CA MET A 467 13.70 -4.84 1.64
C MET A 467 12.19 -4.73 1.92
N LYS A 468 11.82 -4.00 2.95
CA LYS A 468 10.42 -3.67 3.30
C LYS A 468 10.14 -2.20 3.04
N ALA A 469 8.96 -1.91 2.51
CA ALA A 469 8.43 -0.56 2.42
C ALA A 469 7.58 -0.26 3.65
N LEU A 470 7.86 0.84 4.33
CA LEU A 470 7.09 1.32 5.46
C LEU A 470 6.30 2.56 5.05
N PRO A 471 4.99 2.61 5.32
CA PRO A 471 4.18 3.78 5.02
C PRO A 471 4.67 4.99 5.83
N THR A 472 4.77 6.14 5.19
CA THR A 472 5.06 7.41 5.85
C THR A 472 3.82 8.29 5.91
N LYS A 473 3.87 9.39 6.66
CA LYS A 473 2.79 10.42 6.63
C LYS A 473 2.74 11.17 5.29
N ALA A 474 3.80 11.10 4.50
CA ALA A 474 3.86 11.63 3.15
C ALA A 474 3.34 10.59 2.13
N SER A 475 3.18 11.00 0.87
CA SER A 475 2.69 10.15 -0.22
C SER A 475 3.75 9.20 -0.80
N TYR A 476 4.80 8.89 -0.03
CA TYR A 476 5.86 7.95 -0.42
C TYR A 476 6.20 7.00 0.73
N SER A 477 6.76 5.84 0.41
CA SER A 477 7.24 4.88 1.40
C SER A 477 8.68 5.15 1.79
N SER A 478 9.02 4.92 3.05
CA SER A 478 10.41 4.73 3.49
C SER A 478 10.78 3.25 3.35
N PHE A 479 12.09 2.98 3.22
CA PHE A 479 12.58 1.63 3.02
C PHE A 479 13.46 1.20 4.19
N LYS A 480 13.32 -0.07 4.59
CA LYS A 480 14.09 -0.65 5.69
C LYS A 480 14.29 -2.13 5.45
N MET A 481 15.48 -2.64 5.73
CA MET A 481 15.72 -4.07 5.67
C MET A 481 14.87 -4.82 6.71
N ALA A 482 14.32 -5.97 6.32
CA ALA A 482 13.58 -6.85 7.21
C ALA A 482 14.48 -7.36 8.35
N ASP A 483 15.74 -7.70 8.03
CA ASP A 483 16.81 -7.99 8.99
C ASP A 483 17.82 -6.81 8.99
N PRO A 484 17.95 -6.07 10.09
CA PRO A 484 18.88 -4.94 10.18
C PRO A 484 20.37 -5.31 10.02
N LYS A 485 20.72 -6.60 10.13
CA LYS A 485 22.09 -7.09 9.93
C LYS A 485 22.48 -7.17 8.45
N ILE A 486 21.49 -7.18 7.57
CA ILE A 486 21.70 -7.15 6.13
C ILE A 486 21.69 -5.66 5.73
N GLY A 487 22.79 -5.12 5.25
CA GLY A 487 22.85 -3.74 4.74
C GLY A 487 21.91 -3.53 3.56
N ASP A 488 21.69 -2.27 3.15
CA ASP A 488 20.89 -1.90 1.96
C ASP A 488 21.72 -1.33 0.80
N ASP A 489 23.03 -1.30 0.96
CA ASP A 489 23.98 -0.64 0.06
C ASP A 489 23.86 -1.13 -1.41
N LEU A 490 23.78 -2.45 -1.63
CA LEU A 490 23.63 -3.02 -2.99
C LEU A 490 22.21 -2.82 -3.54
N PHE A 491 21.20 -2.78 -2.68
CA PHE A 491 19.84 -2.43 -3.11
C PHE A 491 19.78 -0.98 -3.59
N ASP A 492 20.37 -0.05 -2.85
CA ASP A 492 20.39 1.37 -3.19
C ASP A 492 21.23 1.62 -4.46
N ALA A 493 22.37 0.97 -4.59
CA ALA A 493 23.17 0.99 -5.82
C ALA A 493 22.41 0.42 -7.02
N ALA A 494 21.65 -0.68 -6.87
CA ALA A 494 20.81 -1.22 -7.94
C ALA A 494 19.69 -0.25 -8.32
N CYS A 495 19.05 0.38 -7.34
CA CYS A 495 18.05 1.42 -7.58
C CYS A 495 18.62 2.58 -8.40
N ALA A 496 19.82 3.04 -8.07
CA ALA A 496 20.51 4.10 -8.81
C ALA A 496 20.87 3.69 -10.24
N ALA A 497 21.38 2.46 -10.44
CA ALA A 497 21.74 1.96 -11.78
C ALA A 497 20.52 1.87 -12.71
N VAL A 498 19.43 1.31 -12.24
CA VAL A 498 18.17 1.20 -12.99
C VAL A 498 17.58 2.58 -13.28
N TYR A 499 17.58 3.46 -12.28
CA TYR A 499 17.05 4.82 -12.44
C TYR A 499 17.88 5.65 -13.43
N ALA A 500 19.21 5.49 -13.44
CA ALA A 500 20.09 6.11 -14.43
C ALA A 500 19.71 5.71 -15.86
N LEU A 501 19.41 4.44 -16.08
CA LEU A 501 18.98 3.95 -17.39
C LEU A 501 17.65 4.57 -17.82
N LEU A 502 16.67 4.59 -16.92
CA LEU A 502 15.31 5.04 -17.23
C LEU A 502 15.19 6.56 -17.41
N THR A 503 16.00 7.34 -16.70
CA THR A 503 15.88 8.80 -16.70
C THR A 503 16.87 9.50 -17.63
N ARG A 504 18.13 9.09 -17.63
CA ARG A 504 19.16 9.71 -18.46
C ARG A 504 19.12 9.23 -19.91
N GLY A 505 18.79 7.97 -20.15
CA GLY A 505 18.52 7.46 -21.50
C GLY A 505 17.34 8.16 -22.20
N LEU A 506 16.46 8.83 -21.43
CA LEU A 506 15.37 9.67 -21.97
C LEU A 506 15.75 11.15 -22.09
N ALA A 507 16.81 11.61 -21.42
CA ALA A 507 17.19 13.03 -21.38
C ALA A 507 17.94 13.50 -22.64
N ASP A 508 18.54 12.60 -23.40
CA ASP A 508 19.22 12.91 -24.66
C ASP A 508 18.26 13.05 -25.86
N ALA A 509 16.94 12.95 -25.62
CA ALA A 509 15.93 13.26 -26.62
C ALA A 509 15.76 14.79 -26.76
N PRO A 510 15.55 15.33 -27.98
CA PRO A 510 15.60 16.77 -28.26
C PRO A 510 14.62 17.60 -27.42
N THR A 511 15.12 18.76 -26.97
CA THR A 511 14.65 19.59 -25.84
C THR A 511 13.40 20.44 -26.03
N THR A 512 12.60 20.28 -27.05
CA THR A 512 11.33 21.00 -27.17
C THR A 512 10.18 20.24 -26.48
N ILE A 513 9.31 20.94 -25.76
CA ILE A 513 8.14 20.35 -25.05
C ILE A 513 7.26 19.51 -26.00
N GLN A 514 7.15 19.89 -27.26
CA GLN A 514 6.44 19.12 -28.28
C GLN A 514 7.20 17.85 -28.68
N SER A 515 8.52 17.92 -28.82
CA SER A 515 9.34 16.75 -29.13
C SER A 515 9.47 15.77 -27.96
N ARG A 516 9.44 16.26 -26.69
CA ARG A 516 9.34 15.40 -25.50
C ARG A 516 8.02 14.65 -25.45
N LYS A 517 6.92 15.29 -25.82
CA LYS A 517 5.61 14.65 -25.88
C LYS A 517 5.54 13.63 -27.02
N GLN A 518 6.02 13.99 -28.20
CA GLN A 518 6.14 13.09 -29.37
C GLN A 518 7.13 11.94 -29.12
N SER A 519 8.30 12.20 -28.52
CA SER A 519 9.26 11.15 -28.16
C SER A 519 8.72 10.22 -27.09
N ARG A 520 7.97 10.76 -26.12
CA ARG A 520 7.28 9.94 -25.11
C ARG A 520 6.16 9.10 -25.74
N GLU A 521 5.39 9.65 -26.65
CA GLU A 521 4.35 8.93 -27.39
C GLU A 521 4.95 7.92 -28.38
N SER A 522 6.07 8.21 -29.03
CA SER A 522 6.78 7.27 -29.91
C SER A 522 7.52 6.18 -29.13
N LEU A 523 8.07 6.48 -27.94
CA LEU A 523 8.63 5.49 -27.02
C LEU A 523 7.55 4.59 -26.43
N LEU A 524 6.35 5.14 -26.18
CA LEU A 524 5.18 4.39 -25.75
C LEU A 524 4.55 3.58 -26.90
N ALA A 525 4.74 3.99 -28.14
CA ALA A 525 4.25 3.32 -29.35
C ALA A 525 5.26 2.36 -29.98
N ALA A 526 6.56 2.53 -29.72
CA ALA A 526 7.59 1.66 -30.26
C ALA A 526 7.58 0.29 -29.56
N PRO A 527 7.74 -0.83 -30.32
CA PRO A 527 7.81 -2.17 -29.73
C PRO A 527 8.94 -2.35 -28.71
N SER A 528 9.99 -1.51 -28.80
CA SER A 528 11.16 -1.48 -27.93
C SER A 528 11.08 -0.49 -26.79
N GLY A 529 10.02 0.32 -26.67
CA GLY A 529 9.79 1.24 -25.55
C GLY A 529 9.21 0.52 -24.34
N VAL A 530 9.35 1.11 -23.13
CA VAL A 530 8.86 0.53 -21.87
C VAL A 530 7.39 0.09 -21.94
N ALA A 531 6.54 0.75 -22.73
CA ALA A 531 5.14 0.36 -22.95
C ALA A 531 4.97 -0.72 -24.03
N GLY A 532 5.82 -0.74 -25.05
CA GLY A 532 5.89 -1.84 -26.00
C GLY A 532 6.37 -3.12 -25.33
N LEU A 533 7.31 -2.99 -24.42
CA LEU A 533 7.80 -4.00 -23.49
C LEU A 533 6.67 -4.55 -22.59
N LEU A 534 5.81 -3.70 -22.05
CA LEU A 534 4.64 -4.08 -21.23
C LEU A 534 3.60 -4.86 -22.05
N ARG A 535 3.41 -4.52 -23.34
CA ARG A 535 2.48 -5.24 -24.24
C ARG A 535 3.03 -6.59 -24.70
N ALA A 536 4.33 -6.69 -25.03
CA ALA A 536 4.95 -7.94 -25.47
C ALA A 536 4.95 -9.00 -24.36
N LEU A 537 5.07 -8.60 -23.09
CA LEU A 537 5.00 -9.52 -21.94
C LEU A 537 3.57 -10.02 -21.67
N ALA A 538 2.57 -9.19 -21.90
CA ALA A 538 1.17 -9.58 -21.75
C ALA A 538 0.72 -10.61 -22.82
N THR A 539 1.39 -10.64 -23.98
CA THR A 539 1.05 -11.56 -25.09
C THR A 539 1.87 -12.85 -25.09
N ASN A 540 2.94 -12.97 -24.28
CA ASN A 540 3.87 -14.11 -24.33
C ASN A 540 3.70 -15.10 -23.17
N ASP A 541 2.46 -15.32 -22.73
CA ASP A 541 2.09 -16.29 -21.68
C ASP A 541 2.46 -17.75 -22.04
N ALA A 542 2.66 -18.05 -23.34
CA ALA A 542 3.00 -19.38 -23.81
C ALA A 542 4.46 -19.78 -23.54
N ALA A 543 5.40 -18.83 -23.59
CA ALA A 543 6.81 -19.09 -23.32
C ALA A 543 7.10 -19.33 -21.83
N TRP A 544 6.24 -18.81 -20.94
CA TRP A 544 6.38 -18.92 -19.50
C TRP A 544 5.93 -20.26 -18.94
N ARG A 545 4.90 -20.88 -19.55
CA ARG A 545 4.40 -22.20 -19.15
C ARG A 545 5.34 -23.35 -19.51
N ALA A 546 6.30 -23.11 -20.39
CA ALA A 546 7.31 -24.08 -20.77
C ALA A 546 8.58 -24.04 -19.90
N ALA A 547 8.75 -22.98 -19.08
CA ALA A 547 9.93 -22.77 -18.23
C ALA A 547 9.63 -22.96 -16.72
N ALA A 548 8.35 -23.18 -16.33
CA ALA A 548 7.90 -23.56 -15.00
C ALA A 548 7.64 -25.05 -14.96
#